data_370f62e2143d24d0ba16ba6110a3af21
#
_entry.id   370f62e2143d24d0ba16ba6110a3af21
#
_cell.length_a   1.000
_cell.length_b   1.000
_cell.length_c   1.000
_cell.angle_alpha   90.00
_cell.angle_beta   90.00
_cell.angle_gamma   90.00
#
_symmetry.space_group_name_H-M   'P 1'
#
loop_
_entity.id
_entity.type
_entity.pdbx_description
1 polymer ?
#
loop_
_entity_poly.entity_id
_entity_poly.type
_entity_poly.pdbx_seq_one_letter_code
_entity_poly.pdbx_strand_id
1 'polypeptide(L)'
;MYVCNNCGYSSDRYFGLCPKCKDGVGELVDIPVQTNKNISTSKPFDISNIKRVDYNEQKIVASRSTQYLNFNQLISSANGFIDGQVVLLAASPGVGKSTLCTAISDNKTLYISSEESYSQVNQRFLRINKDANSYILASTDIDEILQAIRLTDANLVIIDSLNSIDFGVGYARTAKYAYDITQTLKETGKVGIIISQVAKTGEILGMNTIVHVVDTVIFLERSSVSNDIVATSSKNRFGVVGDIAIFQHTEDGFKEIDVLNELSEPETGITYSEVKFGHKNMTVAIESLVSRAQSSYGLRKANGYNQNRLYQIIGVLTANLGLDLNSYDIYIALSNGLYSDDIKLDLTIANSILSSYHKKNNILKASGEIMLNGRIRNGTVDGEPIKFINDLLNYYK
;
A
#
# COMPACT_ATOMS: atom_id res chain seq x y z
N MET A 1 -5.65 -0.14 38.76
CA MET A 1 -4.72 -0.82 37.83
C MET A 1 -3.85 0.22 37.16
N TYR A 2 -2.55 0.04 37.16
CA TYR A 2 -1.61 1.00 36.60
C TYR A 2 -1.22 0.56 35.18
N VAL A 3 -1.27 1.50 34.25
CA VAL A 3 -0.92 1.25 32.84
C VAL A 3 0.17 2.19 32.39
N CYS A 4 1.15 1.68 31.71
CA CYS A 4 2.25 2.51 31.17
C CYS A 4 1.74 3.38 30.02
N ASN A 5 1.97 4.68 30.11
CA ASN A 5 1.59 5.66 29.10
C ASN A 5 2.37 5.54 27.77
N ASN A 6 3.50 4.78 27.77
CA ASN A 6 4.34 4.61 26.59
C ASN A 6 4.13 3.26 25.88
N CYS A 7 4.10 2.12 26.62
CA CYS A 7 4.08 0.78 26.01
C CYS A 7 2.80 -0.03 26.33
N GLY A 8 1.85 0.51 27.09
CA GLY A 8 0.60 -0.16 27.46
C GLY A 8 0.77 -1.32 28.47
N TYR A 9 1.96 -1.54 29.04
CA TYR A 9 2.15 -2.53 30.08
C TYR A 9 1.26 -2.25 31.28
N SER A 10 0.50 -3.24 31.74
CA SER A 10 -0.42 -3.12 32.89
C SER A 10 0.11 -3.87 34.12
N SER A 11 -0.10 -3.31 35.31
CA SER A 11 0.27 -3.89 36.59
C SER A 11 -0.72 -3.49 37.68
N ASP A 12 -0.93 -4.40 38.64
CA ASP A 12 -1.71 -4.07 39.84
C ASP A 12 -0.89 -3.31 40.88
N ARG A 13 0.44 -3.21 40.71
CA ARG A 13 1.34 -2.48 41.57
C ARG A 13 1.94 -1.27 40.87
N TYR A 14 2.09 -0.18 41.60
CA TYR A 14 2.74 1.04 41.14
C TYR A 14 4.25 0.91 41.29
N PHE A 15 4.99 1.10 40.20
CA PHE A 15 6.47 1.06 40.17
C PHE A 15 7.09 2.43 39.84
N GLY A 16 6.30 3.49 39.67
CA GLY A 16 6.77 4.79 39.16
C GLY A 16 7.09 4.71 37.69
N LEU A 17 8.20 4.05 37.33
CA LEU A 17 8.62 3.84 35.95
C LEU A 17 8.22 2.42 35.47
N CYS A 18 7.91 2.32 34.19
CA CYS A 18 7.50 1.06 33.59
C CYS A 18 8.67 0.06 33.52
N PRO A 19 8.56 -1.15 34.08
CA PRO A 19 9.66 -2.13 34.04
C PRO A 19 9.89 -2.72 32.63
N LYS A 20 8.96 -2.50 31.69
CA LYS A 20 9.10 -2.98 30.31
C LYS A 20 9.75 -1.94 29.38
N CYS A 21 9.70 -0.66 29.73
CA CYS A 21 10.36 0.42 28.98
C CYS A 21 11.83 0.50 29.41
N LYS A 22 12.74 -0.05 28.60
CA LYS A 22 14.19 -0.12 28.93
C LYS A 22 14.86 1.26 29.07
N ASP A 23 14.24 2.33 28.57
CA ASP A 23 14.82 3.65 28.49
C ASP A 23 14.27 4.64 29.56
N GLY A 24 13.55 4.15 30.57
CA GLY A 24 13.05 4.97 31.67
C GLY A 24 12.02 6.05 31.29
N VAL A 25 11.44 5.99 30.10
CA VAL A 25 10.55 7.04 29.55
C VAL A 25 9.07 6.79 29.85
N GLY A 26 8.69 5.54 30.20
CA GLY A 26 7.28 5.19 30.44
C GLY A 26 6.92 5.31 31.93
N GLU A 27 5.96 6.15 32.27
CA GLU A 27 5.36 6.25 33.61
C GLU A 27 4.12 5.37 33.71
N LEU A 28 3.92 4.75 34.87
CA LEU A 28 2.70 4.02 35.19
C LEU A 28 1.65 5.02 35.72
N VAL A 29 0.59 5.18 34.95
CA VAL A 29 -0.53 6.05 35.30
C VAL A 29 -1.64 5.21 35.93
N ASP A 30 -2.19 5.67 37.05
CA ASP A 30 -3.36 5.02 37.66
C ASP A 30 -4.58 5.28 36.79
N ILE A 31 -5.07 4.22 36.17
CA ILE A 31 -6.37 4.25 35.53
C ILE A 31 -7.37 3.75 36.58
N PRO A 32 -8.25 4.63 37.10
CA PRO A 32 -9.27 4.19 38.01
C PRO A 32 -10.09 3.11 37.32
N VAL A 33 -9.99 1.89 37.82
CA VAL A 33 -10.91 0.84 37.44
C VAL A 33 -12.29 1.33 37.92
N GLN A 34 -13.03 1.88 37.00
CA GLN A 34 -14.47 2.09 37.29
C GLN A 34 -15.05 0.69 37.53
N THR A 35 -15.09 0.29 38.77
CA THR A 35 -15.94 -0.80 39.21
C THR A 35 -17.35 -0.32 38.96
N ASN A 36 -17.81 -0.49 37.72
CA ASN A 36 -19.24 -0.40 37.43
C ASN A 36 -19.93 -1.49 38.26
N LYS A 37 -20.28 -1.14 39.48
CA LYS A 37 -21.31 -1.83 40.27
C LYS A 37 -22.73 -1.54 39.74
N ASN A 38 -22.85 -1.30 38.46
CA ASN A 38 -24.08 -1.53 37.74
C ASN A 38 -23.84 -2.81 36.95
N ILE A 39 -24.12 -3.94 37.59
CA ILE A 39 -24.57 -5.12 36.90
C ILE A 39 -25.83 -4.66 36.16
N SER A 40 -25.67 -4.05 35.00
CA SER A 40 -26.71 -3.97 34.00
C SER A 40 -27.16 -5.42 33.83
N THR A 41 -28.37 -5.73 34.17
CA THR A 41 -29.02 -6.98 33.81
C THR A 41 -28.73 -7.18 32.33
N SER A 42 -27.74 -8.01 32.04
CA SER A 42 -27.40 -8.39 30.67
C SER A 42 -28.71 -8.90 30.08
N LYS A 43 -29.16 -8.27 28.99
CA LYS A 43 -30.30 -8.82 28.23
C LYS A 43 -30.03 -10.31 28.07
N PRO A 44 -31.03 -11.18 28.35
CA PRO A 44 -30.81 -12.62 28.19
C PRO A 44 -30.20 -12.88 26.83
N PHE A 45 -29.10 -13.67 26.78
CA PHE A 45 -28.46 -14.01 25.55
C PHE A 45 -29.43 -14.74 24.65
N ASP A 46 -29.75 -14.18 23.52
CA ASP A 46 -30.66 -14.79 22.55
C ASP A 46 -29.84 -15.76 21.65
N ILE A 47 -30.07 -17.04 21.83
CA ILE A 47 -29.42 -18.13 21.08
C ILE A 47 -29.77 -18.05 19.60
N SER A 48 -30.83 -17.35 19.17
CA SER A 48 -31.19 -17.12 17.78
C SER A 48 -30.14 -16.31 17.00
N ASN A 49 -29.26 -15.58 17.72
CA ASN A 49 -28.13 -14.86 17.16
C ASN A 49 -26.99 -15.80 16.71
N ILE A 50 -27.01 -17.08 17.14
CA ILE A 50 -26.07 -18.09 16.66
C ILE A 50 -26.62 -18.69 15.35
N LYS A 51 -25.98 -18.38 14.23
CA LYS A 51 -26.32 -18.94 12.92
C LYS A 51 -25.32 -20.02 12.53
N ARG A 52 -25.83 -21.05 11.85
CA ARG A 52 -24.95 -22.00 11.16
C ARG A 52 -24.48 -21.40 9.84
N VAL A 53 -23.32 -21.88 9.35
CA VAL A 53 -22.86 -21.53 8.00
C VAL A 53 -23.94 -21.97 7.01
N ASP A 54 -24.39 -21.03 6.18
CA ASP A 54 -25.33 -21.31 5.08
C ASP A 54 -24.54 -21.42 3.77
N TYR A 55 -24.41 -22.63 3.26
CA TYR A 55 -23.72 -22.91 1.99
C TYR A 55 -24.50 -22.46 0.75
N ASN A 56 -25.76 -22.06 0.92
CA ASN A 56 -26.58 -21.50 -0.15
C ASN A 56 -26.52 -19.97 -0.19
N GLU A 57 -25.82 -19.36 0.77
CA GLU A 57 -25.61 -17.93 0.76
C GLU A 57 -24.78 -17.53 -0.46
N GLN A 58 -25.27 -16.57 -1.21
CA GLN A 58 -24.70 -16.17 -2.51
C GLN A 58 -23.26 -15.66 -2.34
N LYS A 59 -22.45 -15.78 -3.41
CA LYS A 59 -21.13 -15.18 -3.47
C LYS A 59 -21.18 -13.72 -3.00
N ILE A 60 -20.19 -13.31 -2.21
CA ILE A 60 -20.00 -11.91 -1.85
C ILE A 60 -19.97 -11.08 -3.13
N VAL A 61 -20.88 -10.12 -3.23
CA VAL A 61 -21.00 -9.20 -4.36
C VAL A 61 -20.59 -7.82 -3.87
N ALA A 62 -19.91 -7.05 -4.73
CA ALA A 62 -19.63 -5.66 -4.42
C ALA A 62 -20.96 -4.88 -4.38
N SER A 63 -21.19 -4.17 -3.28
CA SER A 63 -22.33 -3.27 -3.13
C SER A 63 -22.09 -1.93 -3.84
N ARG A 64 -20.82 -1.60 -4.05
CA ARG A 64 -20.38 -0.36 -4.65
C ARG A 64 -19.04 -0.53 -5.36
N SER A 65 -18.92 -0.04 -6.57
CA SER A 65 -17.65 0.09 -7.31
C SER A 65 -17.35 1.56 -7.60
N THR A 66 -16.08 1.85 -7.84
CA THR A 66 -15.60 3.16 -8.28
C THR A 66 -15.38 3.16 -9.80
N GLN A 67 -15.06 4.31 -10.37
CA GLN A 67 -14.63 4.43 -11.77
C GLN A 67 -13.24 3.82 -12.05
N TYR A 68 -12.50 3.42 -11.02
CA TYR A 68 -11.14 2.89 -11.11
C TYR A 68 -11.15 1.37 -11.03
N LEU A 69 -10.91 0.70 -12.14
CA LEU A 69 -11.04 -0.76 -12.24
C LEU A 69 -10.00 -1.52 -11.40
N ASN A 70 -8.74 -1.10 -11.48
CA ASN A 70 -7.66 -1.74 -10.73
C ASN A 70 -7.78 -1.46 -9.23
N PHE A 71 -8.23 -0.27 -8.85
CA PHE A 71 -8.52 0.07 -7.47
C PHE A 71 -9.67 -0.78 -6.91
N ASN A 72 -10.72 -1.02 -7.69
CA ASN A 72 -11.83 -1.89 -7.28
C ASN A 72 -11.35 -3.33 -7.01
N GLN A 73 -10.44 -3.86 -7.83
CA GLN A 73 -9.84 -5.19 -7.61
C GLN A 73 -8.95 -5.23 -6.35
N LEU A 74 -8.24 -4.14 -6.09
CA LEU A 74 -7.42 -3.98 -4.88
C LEU A 74 -8.26 -3.94 -3.60
N ILE A 75 -9.51 -3.41 -3.67
CA ILE A 75 -10.43 -3.36 -2.54
C ILE A 75 -10.96 -4.74 -2.19
N SER A 76 -11.43 -5.52 -3.17
CA SER A 76 -11.94 -6.87 -2.94
C SER A 76 -11.95 -7.72 -4.21
N SER A 77 -12.00 -9.03 -4.04
CA SER A 77 -12.20 -9.99 -5.16
C SER A 77 -13.57 -9.86 -5.83
N ALA A 78 -14.50 -9.12 -5.26
CA ALA A 78 -15.78 -8.79 -5.85
C ALA A 78 -15.74 -7.56 -6.77
N ASN A 79 -14.57 -6.95 -6.98
CA ASN A 79 -14.34 -5.75 -7.79
C ASN A 79 -15.07 -4.51 -7.26
N GLY A 80 -14.88 -4.20 -5.98
CA GLY A 80 -15.44 -3.02 -5.32
C GLY A 80 -15.62 -3.22 -3.83
N PHE A 81 -16.32 -2.28 -3.19
CA PHE A 81 -16.59 -2.32 -1.76
C PHE A 81 -17.71 -3.32 -1.42
N ILE A 82 -17.61 -3.93 -0.26
CA ILE A 82 -18.58 -4.83 0.32
C ILE A 82 -19.27 -4.13 1.50
N ASP A 83 -20.57 -4.38 1.70
CA ASP A 83 -21.32 -3.79 2.81
C ASP A 83 -20.63 -4.03 4.16
N GLY A 84 -20.48 -2.98 4.94
CA GLY A 84 -19.80 -3.01 6.24
C GLY A 84 -18.28 -3.14 6.16
N GLN A 85 -17.67 -3.16 4.96
CA GLN A 85 -16.22 -3.16 4.81
C GLN A 85 -15.60 -1.84 5.27
N VAL A 86 -14.53 -1.92 6.06
CA VAL A 86 -13.76 -0.76 6.49
C VAL A 86 -12.35 -0.83 5.94
N VAL A 87 -12.00 0.19 5.15
CA VAL A 87 -10.69 0.36 4.50
C VAL A 87 -9.90 1.44 5.22
N LEU A 88 -8.68 1.12 5.62
CA LEU A 88 -7.70 2.11 6.06
C LEU A 88 -6.87 2.56 4.85
N LEU A 89 -6.92 3.84 4.53
CA LEU A 89 -6.13 4.46 3.48
C LEU A 89 -4.98 5.25 4.11
N ALA A 90 -3.77 4.73 4.01
CA ALA A 90 -2.57 5.26 4.64
C ALA A 90 -1.59 5.82 3.61
N ALA A 91 -1.04 7.00 3.87
CA ALA A 91 0.01 7.60 3.05
C ALA A 91 0.71 8.74 3.78
N SER A 92 1.89 9.13 3.31
CA SER A 92 2.54 10.38 3.70
C SER A 92 1.66 11.61 3.37
N PRO A 93 1.84 12.74 4.06
CA PRO A 93 1.16 13.98 3.71
C PRO A 93 1.41 14.38 2.25
N GLY A 94 0.39 14.92 1.58
CA GLY A 94 0.50 15.44 0.21
C GLY A 94 0.50 14.39 -0.92
N VAL A 95 0.35 13.10 -0.62
CA VAL A 95 0.30 12.05 -1.66
C VAL A 95 -1.03 12.02 -2.42
N GLY A 96 -2.12 12.57 -1.85
CA GLY A 96 -3.41 12.67 -2.54
C GLY A 96 -4.53 11.79 -1.97
N LYS A 97 -4.43 11.35 -0.70
CA LYS A 97 -5.51 10.59 -0.01
C LYS A 97 -6.89 11.24 -0.15
N SER A 98 -6.98 12.50 0.27
CA SER A 98 -8.24 13.27 0.21
C SER A 98 -8.72 13.49 -1.24
N THR A 99 -7.79 13.64 -2.19
CA THR A 99 -8.09 13.75 -3.63
C THR A 99 -8.74 12.46 -4.15
N LEU A 100 -8.17 11.29 -3.85
CA LEU A 100 -8.73 10.00 -4.24
C LEU A 100 -10.10 9.78 -3.62
N CYS A 101 -10.27 10.06 -2.33
CA CYS A 101 -11.53 9.91 -1.62
C CYS A 101 -12.61 10.85 -2.20
N THR A 102 -12.27 12.10 -2.55
CA THR A 102 -13.20 13.01 -3.22
C THR A 102 -13.59 12.49 -4.61
N ALA A 103 -12.64 11.95 -5.37
CA ALA A 103 -12.90 11.45 -6.72
C ALA A 103 -13.86 10.25 -6.75
N ILE A 104 -13.83 9.38 -5.73
CA ILE A 104 -14.70 8.20 -5.65
C ILE A 104 -16.03 8.46 -4.91
N SER A 105 -16.27 9.68 -4.46
CA SER A 105 -17.50 10.09 -3.75
C SER A 105 -18.68 10.25 -4.71
N ASP A 106 -19.89 10.08 -4.19
CA ASP A 106 -21.16 10.31 -4.91
C ASP A 106 -22.22 10.88 -3.96
N ASN A 107 -23.48 10.93 -4.40
CA ASN A 107 -24.61 11.45 -3.63
C ASN A 107 -25.02 10.58 -2.42
N LYS A 108 -24.42 9.40 -2.26
CA LYS A 108 -24.56 8.51 -1.09
C LYS A 108 -23.31 8.47 -0.26
N THR A 109 -22.46 9.48 -0.35
CA THR A 109 -21.23 9.60 0.44
C THR A 109 -21.41 10.62 1.55
N LEU A 110 -21.01 10.26 2.77
CA LEU A 110 -20.78 11.16 3.90
C LEU A 110 -19.26 11.40 4.03
N TYR A 111 -18.82 12.61 3.71
CA TYR A 111 -17.44 13.03 3.89
C TYR A 111 -17.27 13.77 5.21
N ILE A 112 -16.55 13.19 6.15
CA ILE A 112 -16.26 13.77 7.46
C ILE A 112 -14.83 14.28 7.44
N SER A 113 -14.69 15.59 7.62
CA SER A 113 -13.38 16.25 7.70
C SER A 113 -13.10 16.70 9.13
N SER A 114 -11.99 16.25 9.69
CA SER A 114 -11.48 16.68 10.99
C SER A 114 -10.31 17.68 10.88
N GLU A 115 -9.84 17.93 9.66
CA GLU A 115 -8.70 18.84 9.40
C GLU A 115 -9.11 20.11 8.68
N GLU A 116 -10.05 20.01 7.75
CA GLU A 116 -10.43 21.10 6.86
C GLU A 116 -11.86 21.57 7.14
N SER A 117 -12.09 22.87 6.94
CA SER A 117 -13.43 23.46 7.02
C SER A 117 -14.33 22.98 5.89
N TYR A 118 -15.65 23.10 6.08
CA TYR A 118 -16.66 22.84 5.04
C TYR A 118 -16.30 23.53 3.71
N SER A 119 -15.92 24.81 3.75
CA SER A 119 -15.60 25.59 2.53
C SER A 119 -14.42 25.01 1.76
N GLN A 120 -13.36 24.53 2.45
CA GLN A 120 -12.19 23.94 1.81
C GLN A 120 -12.55 22.60 1.17
N VAL A 121 -13.26 21.74 1.89
CA VAL A 121 -13.73 20.45 1.36
C VAL A 121 -14.65 20.67 0.16
N ASN A 122 -15.61 21.59 0.26
CA ASN A 122 -16.53 21.92 -0.84
C ASN A 122 -15.79 22.43 -2.09
N GLN A 123 -14.79 23.31 -1.93
CA GLN A 123 -13.96 23.74 -3.07
C GLN A 123 -13.21 22.58 -3.73
N ARG A 124 -12.72 21.60 -2.95
CA ARG A 124 -12.10 20.40 -3.49
C ARG A 124 -13.10 19.56 -4.28
N PHE A 125 -14.32 19.39 -3.79
CA PHE A 125 -15.40 18.70 -4.53
C PHE A 125 -15.71 19.41 -5.84
N LEU A 126 -15.87 20.73 -5.84
CA LEU A 126 -16.14 21.51 -7.05
C LEU A 126 -15.05 21.39 -8.12
N ARG A 127 -13.81 21.17 -7.72
CA ARG A 127 -12.69 20.96 -8.63
C ARG A 127 -12.61 19.53 -9.16
N ILE A 128 -12.81 18.52 -8.29
CA ILE A 128 -12.49 17.11 -8.58
C ILE A 128 -13.75 16.33 -8.99
N ASN A 129 -14.87 16.57 -8.34
CA ASN A 129 -16.08 15.76 -8.50
C ASN A 129 -17.33 16.61 -8.20
N LYS A 130 -17.59 17.61 -9.05
CA LYS A 130 -18.68 18.58 -8.88
C LYS A 130 -20.08 17.96 -8.88
N ASP A 131 -20.25 16.78 -9.46
CA ASP A 131 -21.52 16.10 -9.62
C ASP A 131 -21.82 15.13 -8.44
N ALA A 132 -20.89 14.97 -7.50
CA ALA A 132 -21.03 14.00 -6.41
C ALA A 132 -22.21 14.31 -5.47
N ASN A 133 -22.52 15.58 -5.21
CA ASN A 133 -23.57 16.03 -4.30
C ASN A 133 -23.55 15.30 -2.94
N SER A 134 -22.36 15.13 -2.37
CA SER A 134 -22.11 14.38 -1.13
C SER A 134 -22.49 15.18 0.11
N TYR A 135 -22.79 14.48 1.22
CA TYR A 135 -22.88 15.08 2.55
C TYR A 135 -21.48 15.43 3.06
N ILE A 136 -21.31 16.62 3.64
CA ILE A 136 -20.05 17.07 4.22
C ILE A 136 -20.30 17.44 5.68
N LEU A 137 -19.55 16.83 6.61
CA LEU A 137 -19.49 17.18 8.02
C LEU A 137 -18.06 17.63 8.38
N ALA A 138 -17.88 18.85 8.84
CA ALA A 138 -16.63 19.35 9.40
C ALA A 138 -16.70 19.26 10.93
N SER A 139 -16.12 18.21 11.52
CA SER A 139 -16.16 17.96 12.96
C SER A 139 -14.97 17.14 13.43
N THR A 140 -14.50 17.43 14.64
CA THR A 140 -13.49 16.64 15.38
C THR A 140 -14.10 15.87 16.55
N ASP A 141 -15.39 16.05 16.83
CA ASP A 141 -16.10 15.40 17.93
C ASP A 141 -16.52 13.98 17.54
N ILE A 142 -16.04 12.99 18.29
CA ILE A 142 -16.32 11.58 18.01
C ILE A 142 -17.82 11.24 18.14
N ASP A 143 -18.52 11.81 19.09
CA ASP A 143 -19.94 11.50 19.32
C ASP A 143 -20.80 12.08 18.18
N GLU A 144 -20.47 13.27 17.69
CA GLU A 144 -21.11 13.87 16.50
C GLU A 144 -20.85 13.03 15.25
N ILE A 145 -19.62 12.55 15.06
CA ILE A 145 -19.22 11.68 13.96
C ILE A 145 -20.03 10.37 13.98
N LEU A 146 -20.09 9.70 15.13
CA LEU A 146 -20.84 8.45 15.27
C LEU A 146 -22.35 8.64 15.05
N GLN A 147 -22.92 9.76 15.48
CA GLN A 147 -24.32 10.10 15.21
C GLN A 147 -24.55 10.35 13.72
N ALA A 148 -23.67 11.11 13.04
CA ALA A 148 -23.76 11.36 11.61
C ALA A 148 -23.72 10.05 10.80
N ILE A 149 -22.83 9.10 11.17
CA ILE A 149 -22.78 7.78 10.54
C ILE A 149 -24.13 7.04 10.69
N ARG A 150 -24.76 7.10 11.84
CA ARG A 150 -26.03 6.39 12.09
C ARG A 150 -27.22 7.04 11.39
N LEU A 151 -27.28 8.37 11.35
CA LEU A 151 -28.47 9.11 10.96
C LEU A 151 -28.55 9.46 9.47
N THR A 152 -27.41 9.54 8.75
CA THR A 152 -27.42 9.80 7.30
C THR A 152 -27.85 8.57 6.52
N ASP A 153 -28.41 8.77 5.33
CA ASP A 153 -28.73 7.70 4.39
C ASP A 153 -27.54 7.36 3.45
N ALA A 154 -26.34 7.88 3.76
CA ALA A 154 -25.12 7.55 3.07
C ALA A 154 -24.78 6.06 3.21
N ASN A 155 -24.23 5.46 2.17
CA ASN A 155 -23.72 4.09 2.18
C ASN A 155 -22.18 4.02 2.13
N LEU A 156 -21.50 5.13 1.79
CA LEU A 156 -20.06 5.32 1.93
C LEU A 156 -19.77 6.42 2.94
N VAL A 157 -18.89 6.15 3.90
CA VAL A 157 -18.43 7.13 4.89
C VAL A 157 -16.91 7.28 4.75
N ILE A 158 -16.44 8.51 4.61
CA ILE A 158 -15.03 8.86 4.54
C ILE A 158 -14.67 9.68 5.77
N ILE A 159 -13.62 9.27 6.50
CA ILE A 159 -13.07 9.98 7.67
C ILE A 159 -11.72 10.57 7.29
N ASP A 160 -11.61 11.88 7.19
CA ASP A 160 -10.41 12.60 6.76
C ASP A 160 -9.99 13.68 7.78
N SER A 161 -9.12 13.39 8.73
CA SER A 161 -8.43 12.12 9.02
C SER A 161 -8.71 11.64 10.44
N LEU A 162 -8.47 10.36 10.71
CA LEU A 162 -8.58 9.80 12.06
C LEU A 162 -7.66 10.47 13.07
N ASN A 163 -6.50 10.92 12.62
CA ASN A 163 -5.45 11.49 13.49
C ASN A 163 -5.84 12.84 14.10
N SER A 164 -6.81 13.52 13.53
CA SER A 164 -7.22 14.87 13.94
C SER A 164 -8.51 14.89 14.76
N ILE A 165 -9.13 13.71 14.98
CA ILE A 165 -10.29 13.58 15.89
C ILE A 165 -9.77 13.79 17.32
N ASP A 166 -10.39 14.72 18.07
CA ASP A 166 -9.99 15.11 19.43
C ASP A 166 -8.49 15.33 19.56
N PHE A 167 -7.94 16.26 18.80
CA PHE A 167 -6.52 16.56 18.74
C PHE A 167 -5.87 16.68 20.13
N GLY A 168 -4.74 15.98 20.31
CA GLY A 168 -4.00 15.96 21.59
C GLY A 168 -4.29 14.75 22.47
N VAL A 169 -5.19 13.85 22.07
CA VAL A 169 -5.38 12.56 22.76
C VAL A 169 -4.31 11.55 22.35
N GLY A 170 -3.86 10.74 23.30
CA GLY A 170 -2.81 9.73 23.05
C GLY A 170 -3.29 8.58 22.15
N TYR A 171 -2.37 7.84 21.55
CA TYR A 171 -2.60 6.73 20.60
C TYR A 171 -3.65 5.70 21.05
N ALA A 172 -3.76 5.40 22.34
CA ALA A 172 -4.76 4.47 22.88
C ALA A 172 -6.19 4.95 22.62
N ARG A 173 -6.43 6.27 22.68
CA ARG A 173 -7.75 6.85 22.43
C ARG A 173 -8.06 6.91 20.94
N THR A 174 -7.07 7.24 20.09
CA THR A 174 -7.21 7.15 18.62
C THR A 174 -7.57 5.73 18.18
N ALA A 175 -6.95 4.71 18.78
CA ALA A 175 -7.28 3.31 18.49
C ALA A 175 -8.71 2.95 18.94
N LYS A 176 -9.17 3.50 20.07
CA LYS A 176 -10.56 3.34 20.51
C LYS A 176 -11.53 3.99 19.52
N TYR A 177 -11.26 5.20 19.06
CA TYR A 177 -12.10 5.88 18.07
C TYR A 177 -12.19 5.11 16.76
N ALA A 178 -11.05 4.59 16.27
CA ALA A 178 -11.04 3.71 15.10
C ALA A 178 -11.93 2.47 15.31
N TYR A 179 -11.89 1.88 16.51
CA TYR A 179 -12.73 0.75 16.85
C TYR A 179 -14.22 1.15 16.87
N ASP A 180 -14.59 2.24 17.57
CA ASP A 180 -15.97 2.69 17.69
C ASP A 180 -16.58 3.06 16.33
N ILE A 181 -15.82 3.76 15.48
CA ILE A 181 -16.18 4.06 14.09
C ILE A 181 -16.39 2.77 13.28
N THR A 182 -15.44 1.83 13.37
CA THR A 182 -15.52 0.55 12.62
C THR A 182 -16.74 -0.25 13.05
N GLN A 183 -17.03 -0.34 14.34
CA GLN A 183 -18.21 -1.04 14.84
C GLN A 183 -19.50 -0.37 14.35
N THR A 184 -19.59 0.96 14.42
CA THR A 184 -20.77 1.69 13.93
C THR A 184 -20.99 1.49 12.43
N LEU A 185 -19.93 1.48 11.62
CA LEU A 185 -20.00 1.19 10.18
C LEU A 185 -20.52 -0.23 9.92
N LYS A 186 -20.02 -1.21 10.64
CA LYS A 186 -20.47 -2.61 10.53
C LYS A 186 -21.90 -2.82 10.97
N GLU A 187 -22.32 -2.19 12.09
CA GLU A 187 -23.69 -2.23 12.61
C GLU A 187 -24.69 -1.61 11.61
N THR A 188 -24.28 -0.55 10.90
CA THR A 188 -25.12 0.15 9.92
C THR A 188 -25.01 -0.43 8.51
N GLY A 189 -24.13 -1.41 8.28
CA GLY A 189 -23.85 -1.99 6.96
C GLY A 189 -23.18 -1.02 5.99
N LYS A 190 -22.65 0.11 6.47
CA LYS A 190 -22.04 1.14 5.61
C LYS A 190 -20.56 0.83 5.33
N VAL A 191 -20.13 1.15 4.14
CA VAL A 191 -18.72 1.12 3.75
C VAL A 191 -17.98 2.27 4.41
N GLY A 192 -16.80 2.01 4.98
CA GLY A 192 -15.95 3.04 5.57
C GLY A 192 -14.59 3.15 4.91
N ILE A 193 -14.12 4.38 4.68
CA ILE A 193 -12.72 4.68 4.37
C ILE A 193 -12.19 5.59 5.48
N ILE A 194 -11.21 5.08 6.21
CA ILE A 194 -10.54 5.85 7.26
C ILE A 194 -9.18 6.28 6.72
N ILE A 195 -8.98 7.59 6.60
CA ILE A 195 -7.71 8.16 6.18
C ILE A 195 -6.80 8.30 7.40
N SER A 196 -5.54 7.90 7.22
CA SER A 196 -4.50 8.13 8.21
C SER A 196 -3.17 8.53 7.58
N GLN A 197 -2.36 9.22 8.37
CA GLN A 197 -1.02 9.64 7.96
C GLN A 197 0.02 8.64 8.41
N VAL A 198 1.01 8.37 7.57
CA VAL A 198 2.17 7.52 7.87
C VAL A 198 3.37 8.42 8.12
N ALA A 199 4.20 8.09 9.10
CA ALA A 199 5.46 8.79 9.31
C ALA A 199 6.43 8.54 8.14
N LYS A 200 7.41 9.43 7.95
CA LYS A 200 8.44 9.31 6.88
C LYS A 200 9.26 8.01 6.92
N THR A 201 9.22 7.27 8.01
CA THR A 201 9.89 5.97 8.20
C THR A 201 9.11 4.79 7.62
N GLY A 202 7.92 5.02 7.04
CA GLY A 202 7.04 3.95 6.58
C GLY A 202 6.31 3.21 7.71
N GLU A 203 6.67 3.48 8.96
CA GLU A 203 5.98 2.93 10.12
C GLU A 203 4.70 3.73 10.40
N ILE A 204 3.61 3.04 10.49
CA ILE A 204 2.34 3.59 10.92
C ILE A 204 2.44 3.81 12.43
N LEU A 205 2.81 5.03 12.85
CA LEU A 205 2.99 5.39 14.26
C LEU A 205 1.71 5.05 15.07
N GLY A 206 1.83 4.10 15.99
CA GLY A 206 0.74 3.66 16.86
C GLY A 206 -0.36 2.82 16.19
N MET A 207 -0.23 2.43 14.94
CA MET A 207 -1.31 1.87 14.12
C MET A 207 -1.44 0.35 14.12
N ASN A 208 -0.57 -0.42 14.74
CA ASN A 208 -0.76 -1.88 14.80
C ASN A 208 -2.18 -2.24 15.28
N THR A 209 -2.71 -1.50 16.26
CA THR A 209 -4.07 -1.73 16.77
C THR A 209 -5.14 -1.39 15.72
N ILE A 210 -5.00 -0.30 14.96
CA ILE A 210 -5.98 0.12 13.94
C ILE A 210 -5.98 -0.87 12.76
N VAL A 211 -4.81 -1.31 12.33
CA VAL A 211 -4.65 -2.33 11.29
C VAL A 211 -5.40 -3.62 11.65
N HIS A 212 -5.47 -3.99 12.94
CA HIS A 212 -6.21 -5.19 13.36
C HIS A 212 -7.73 -5.01 13.26
N VAL A 213 -8.24 -3.80 13.46
CA VAL A 213 -9.68 -3.50 13.52
C VAL A 213 -10.31 -3.42 12.13
N VAL A 214 -9.61 -2.84 11.14
CA VAL A 214 -10.09 -2.67 9.77
C VAL A 214 -9.99 -3.96 8.94
N ASP A 215 -10.72 -4.03 7.85
CA ASP A 215 -10.78 -5.21 6.98
C ASP A 215 -9.71 -5.18 5.89
N THR A 216 -9.44 -3.99 5.33
CA THR A 216 -8.47 -3.78 4.26
C THR A 216 -7.55 -2.60 4.61
N VAL A 217 -6.27 -2.71 4.30
CA VAL A 217 -5.28 -1.64 4.45
C VAL A 217 -4.63 -1.37 3.10
N ILE A 218 -4.76 -0.14 2.63
CA ILE A 218 -4.20 0.34 1.37
C ILE A 218 -3.18 1.44 1.67
N PHE A 219 -1.98 1.29 1.15
CA PHE A 219 -0.95 2.33 1.15
C PHE A 219 -0.96 3.05 -0.18
N LEU A 220 -0.87 4.39 -0.13
CA LEU A 220 -0.56 5.21 -1.29
C LEU A 220 0.87 5.72 -1.17
N GLU A 221 1.67 5.48 -2.17
CA GLU A 221 3.04 5.96 -2.25
C GLU A 221 3.26 6.71 -3.56
N ARG A 222 4.02 7.81 -3.50
CA ARG A 222 4.43 8.52 -4.70
C ARG A 222 5.66 7.85 -5.27
N SER A 223 5.61 7.49 -6.54
CA SER A 223 6.79 7.03 -7.28
C SER A 223 7.88 8.09 -7.25
N SER A 224 9.10 7.68 -6.96
CA SER A 224 10.27 8.57 -6.99
C SER A 224 10.73 8.90 -8.43
N VAL A 225 10.23 8.17 -9.41
CA VAL A 225 10.67 8.25 -10.82
C VAL A 225 9.64 8.98 -11.68
N SER A 226 8.38 8.53 -11.66
CA SER A 226 7.34 9.02 -12.59
C SER A 226 6.37 10.02 -11.96
N ASN A 227 6.50 10.33 -10.68
CA ASN A 227 5.54 11.16 -9.94
C ASN A 227 4.11 10.58 -9.84
N ASP A 228 3.90 9.36 -10.33
CA ASP A 228 2.64 8.63 -10.20
C ASP A 228 2.39 8.19 -8.76
N ILE A 229 1.16 7.84 -8.45
CA ILE A 229 0.76 7.30 -7.15
C ILE A 229 0.49 5.81 -7.31
N VAL A 230 1.19 5.00 -6.52
CA VAL A 230 0.99 3.56 -6.44
C VAL A 230 0.16 3.25 -5.20
N ALA A 231 -0.99 2.63 -5.40
CA ALA A 231 -1.82 2.08 -4.32
C ALA A 231 -1.52 0.57 -4.19
N THR A 232 -1.22 0.12 -2.97
CA THR A 232 -0.91 -1.29 -2.69
C THR A 232 -1.71 -1.77 -1.48
N SER A 233 -2.30 -2.98 -1.56
CA SER A 233 -2.95 -3.59 -0.41
C SER A 233 -1.95 -4.39 0.43
N SER A 234 -1.82 -4.06 1.73
CA SER A 234 -0.97 -4.78 2.68
C SER A 234 -1.76 -5.75 3.57
N LYS A 235 -3.07 -5.54 3.68
CA LYS A 235 -4.03 -6.41 4.35
C LYS A 235 -5.34 -6.39 3.57
N ASN A 236 -5.93 -7.55 3.34
CA ASN A 236 -7.23 -7.63 2.71
C ASN A 236 -7.98 -8.90 3.15
N ARG A 237 -9.14 -8.74 3.82
CA ARG A 237 -10.00 -9.85 4.23
C ARG A 237 -10.93 -10.33 3.13
N PHE A 238 -11.14 -9.51 2.09
CA PHE A 238 -12.08 -9.74 1.00
C PHE A 238 -11.40 -9.91 -0.36
N GLY A 239 -10.07 -9.88 -0.38
CA GLY A 239 -9.30 -9.98 -1.61
C GLY A 239 -7.86 -10.42 -1.35
N VAL A 240 -7.01 -10.25 -2.36
CA VAL A 240 -5.61 -10.61 -2.28
C VAL A 240 -4.77 -9.46 -1.78
N VAL A 241 -3.72 -9.80 -1.04
CA VAL A 241 -2.70 -8.86 -0.59
C VAL A 241 -1.64 -8.73 -1.68
N GLY A 242 -1.12 -7.52 -1.87
CA GLY A 242 -0.09 -7.22 -2.84
C GLY A 242 -0.59 -6.81 -4.22
N ASP A 243 -1.92 -6.78 -4.45
CA ASP A 243 -2.48 -6.15 -5.65
C ASP A 243 -2.15 -4.65 -5.65
N ILE A 244 -2.03 -4.07 -6.85
CA ILE A 244 -1.70 -2.67 -7.04
C ILE A 244 -2.66 -1.97 -8.01
N ALA A 245 -2.83 -0.66 -7.79
CA ALA A 245 -3.42 0.27 -8.75
C ALA A 245 -2.51 1.49 -8.89
N ILE A 246 -2.34 2.00 -10.10
CA ILE A 246 -1.46 3.14 -10.39
C ILE A 246 -2.28 4.29 -10.89
N PHE A 247 -2.02 5.48 -10.34
CA PHE A 247 -2.72 6.71 -10.66
C PHE A 247 -1.74 7.78 -11.11
N GLN A 248 -2.06 8.40 -12.22
CA GLN A 248 -1.43 9.64 -12.66
C GLN A 248 -2.19 10.83 -12.05
N HIS A 249 -1.46 11.78 -11.48
CA HIS A 249 -2.05 13.00 -10.96
C HIS A 249 -2.39 13.94 -12.13
N THR A 250 -3.64 14.44 -12.16
CA THR A 250 -4.13 15.40 -13.13
C THR A 250 -4.64 16.65 -12.42
N GLU A 251 -4.94 17.73 -13.16
CA GLU A 251 -5.54 18.94 -12.61
C GLU A 251 -6.90 18.67 -11.96
N ASP A 252 -7.68 17.75 -12.54
CA ASP A 252 -9.03 17.37 -12.10
C ASP A 252 -9.03 16.17 -11.13
N GLY A 253 -7.88 15.75 -10.62
CA GLY A 253 -7.78 14.63 -9.67
C GLY A 253 -6.85 13.52 -10.12
N PHE A 254 -7.35 12.28 -10.18
CA PHE A 254 -6.58 11.11 -10.57
C PHE A 254 -7.13 10.45 -11.84
N LYS A 255 -6.22 9.99 -12.68
CA LYS A 255 -6.50 9.06 -13.78
C LYS A 255 -5.81 7.75 -13.46
N GLU A 256 -6.57 6.65 -13.41
CA GLU A 256 -5.97 5.32 -13.31
C GLU A 256 -5.26 4.98 -14.62
N ILE A 257 -4.04 4.49 -14.52
CA ILE A 257 -3.25 4.06 -15.68
C ILE A 257 -3.04 2.56 -15.62
N ASP A 258 -3.17 1.93 -16.78
CA ASP A 258 -2.85 0.52 -16.96
C ASP A 258 -1.44 0.41 -17.54
N VAL A 259 -0.50 -0.06 -16.71
CA VAL A 259 0.92 -0.18 -17.09
C VAL A 259 1.15 -1.31 -18.10
N LEU A 260 0.11 -2.08 -18.41
CA LEU A 260 0.23 -3.35 -19.14
C LEU A 260 0.47 -3.22 -20.65
N ASN A 261 0.42 -2.05 -21.28
CA ASN A 261 0.18 -2.02 -22.73
C ASN A 261 1.16 -1.26 -23.61
N GLU A 262 2.28 -0.75 -23.10
CA GLU A 262 3.26 -0.13 -23.98
C GLU A 262 4.61 -0.88 -23.94
N LEU A 263 4.65 -2.02 -24.65
CA LEU A 263 5.93 -2.60 -25.07
C LEU A 263 6.41 -1.75 -26.24
N SER A 264 7.45 -0.97 -26.03
CA SER A 264 8.22 -0.36 -27.12
C SER A 264 9.07 -1.41 -27.81
N GLU A 265 9.62 -1.06 -28.96
CA GLU A 265 10.68 -1.87 -29.59
C GLU A 265 11.91 -1.99 -28.65
N PRO A 266 12.78 -3.01 -28.85
CA PRO A 266 13.97 -3.17 -28.03
C PRO A 266 14.85 -1.91 -28.03
N GLU A 267 15.03 -1.31 -26.85
CA GLU A 267 15.85 -0.12 -26.66
C GLU A 267 17.10 -0.45 -25.83
N THR A 268 18.19 0.29 -26.10
CA THR A 268 19.45 0.09 -25.37
C THR A 268 19.26 0.35 -23.87
N GLY A 269 19.63 -0.63 -23.06
CA GLY A 269 19.53 -0.57 -21.61
C GLY A 269 18.13 -0.87 -21.04
N ILE A 270 17.13 -1.18 -21.89
CA ILE A 270 15.77 -1.50 -21.44
C ILE A 270 15.45 -2.96 -21.76
N THR A 271 14.91 -3.67 -20.77
CA THR A 271 14.44 -5.06 -20.94
C THR A 271 13.17 -5.25 -20.14
N TYR A 272 12.18 -5.92 -20.71
CA TYR A 272 10.89 -6.16 -20.09
C TYR A 272 10.82 -7.54 -19.43
N SER A 273 10.03 -7.64 -18.38
CA SER A 273 9.65 -8.90 -17.72
C SER A 273 8.24 -8.86 -17.21
N GLU A 274 7.64 -10.03 -17.05
CA GLU A 274 6.37 -10.17 -16.36
C GLU A 274 6.61 -10.44 -14.87
N VAL A 275 6.08 -9.58 -14.02
CA VAL A 275 6.14 -9.69 -12.57
C VAL A 275 4.72 -9.84 -12.02
N LYS A 276 4.58 -10.68 -11.01
CA LYS A 276 3.30 -10.87 -10.36
C LYS A 276 3.16 -9.92 -9.17
N PHE A 277 2.19 -9.04 -9.24
CA PHE A 277 1.74 -8.20 -8.13
C PHE A 277 0.34 -8.68 -7.70
N GLY A 278 0.27 -9.34 -6.53
CA GLY A 278 -0.97 -9.95 -6.07
C GLY A 278 -1.53 -10.97 -7.07
N HIS A 279 -2.69 -10.68 -7.67
CA HIS A 279 -3.31 -11.50 -8.72
C HIS A 279 -2.85 -11.14 -10.14
N LYS A 280 -2.31 -9.95 -10.35
CA LYS A 280 -1.99 -9.44 -11.68
C LYS A 280 -0.58 -9.80 -12.10
N ASN A 281 -0.46 -10.28 -13.33
CA ASN A 281 0.80 -10.25 -14.05
C ASN A 281 0.93 -8.88 -14.72
N MET A 282 1.99 -8.17 -14.42
CA MET A 282 2.30 -6.88 -15.01
C MET A 282 3.60 -6.96 -15.77
N THR A 283 3.63 -6.38 -16.95
CA THR A 283 4.89 -6.17 -17.65
C THR A 283 5.58 -4.95 -17.06
N VAL A 284 6.80 -5.13 -16.57
CA VAL A 284 7.66 -4.06 -16.05
C VAL A 284 8.89 -3.91 -16.93
N ALA A 285 9.34 -2.67 -17.11
CA ALA A 285 10.62 -2.40 -17.72
C ALA A 285 11.71 -2.30 -16.65
N ILE A 286 12.86 -2.89 -16.92
CA ILE A 286 14.10 -2.63 -16.22
C ILE A 286 14.95 -1.74 -17.09
N GLU A 287 15.31 -0.57 -16.58
CA GLU A 287 16.20 0.38 -17.21
C GLU A 287 17.57 0.29 -16.56
N SER A 288 18.63 0.21 -17.36
CA SER A 288 20.01 0.20 -16.89
C SER A 288 20.86 1.24 -17.58
N LEU A 289 21.66 1.95 -16.80
CA LEU A 289 22.70 2.83 -17.29
C LEU A 289 24.06 2.29 -16.83
N VAL A 290 24.92 2.00 -17.79
CA VAL A 290 26.32 1.58 -17.57
C VAL A 290 27.24 2.62 -18.18
N SER A 291 28.02 3.30 -17.35
CA SER A 291 28.96 4.34 -17.78
C SER A 291 30.33 4.14 -17.12
N ARG A 292 31.40 4.60 -17.76
CA ARG A 292 32.73 4.50 -17.15
C ARG A 292 32.80 5.27 -15.85
N ALA A 293 33.26 4.60 -14.79
CA ALA A 293 33.44 5.23 -13.49
C ALA A 293 34.52 6.31 -13.53
N GLN A 294 34.29 7.41 -12.84
CA GLN A 294 35.30 8.46 -12.64
C GLN A 294 36.23 8.16 -11.45
N SER A 295 35.85 7.21 -10.60
CA SER A 295 36.61 6.76 -9.44
C SER A 295 37.21 5.37 -9.66
N SER A 296 38.11 4.93 -8.77
CA SER A 296 38.75 3.60 -8.84
C SER A 296 37.74 2.44 -8.67
N TYR A 297 36.55 2.72 -8.17
CA TYR A 297 35.46 1.73 -8.02
C TYR A 297 34.16 2.33 -8.55
N GLY A 298 33.52 1.59 -9.45
CA GLY A 298 32.23 2.00 -9.99
C GLY A 298 31.12 1.97 -8.94
N LEU A 299 30.20 2.91 -9.02
CA LEU A 299 28.99 2.96 -8.22
C LEU A 299 28.02 1.87 -8.66
N ARG A 300 27.25 1.34 -7.70
CA ARG A 300 26.19 0.35 -7.93
C ARG A 300 24.92 0.85 -7.26
N LYS A 301 23.89 1.12 -8.01
CA LYS A 301 22.63 1.64 -7.48
C LYS A 301 21.44 0.93 -8.08
N ALA A 302 20.56 0.41 -7.21
CA ALA A 302 19.28 -0.16 -7.60
C ALA A 302 18.15 0.73 -7.08
N ASN A 303 17.25 1.08 -7.98
CA ASN A 303 15.97 1.70 -7.64
C ASN A 303 14.84 0.72 -7.99
N GLY A 304 14.00 0.39 -7.01
CA GLY A 304 12.92 -0.58 -7.18
C GLY A 304 13.32 -2.06 -7.12
N TYR A 305 14.59 -2.38 -6.80
CA TYR A 305 15.07 -3.75 -6.63
C TYR A 305 16.07 -3.88 -5.47
N ASN A 306 16.29 -5.12 -4.98
CA ASN A 306 17.20 -5.38 -3.87
C ASN A 306 18.65 -5.10 -4.24
N GLN A 307 19.30 -4.19 -3.52
CA GLN A 307 20.67 -3.75 -3.76
C GLN A 307 21.70 -4.90 -3.65
N ASN A 308 21.54 -5.80 -2.67
CA ASN A 308 22.45 -6.93 -2.48
C ASN A 308 22.31 -7.94 -3.63
N ARG A 309 21.10 -8.10 -4.17
CA ARG A 309 20.88 -8.97 -5.32
C ARG A 309 21.52 -8.41 -6.58
N LEU A 310 21.47 -7.09 -6.80
CA LEU A 310 22.19 -6.43 -7.89
C LEU A 310 23.72 -6.71 -7.81
N TYR A 311 24.32 -6.65 -6.63
CA TYR A 311 25.74 -7.01 -6.45
C TYR A 311 26.04 -8.45 -6.86
N GLN A 312 25.16 -9.40 -6.53
CA GLN A 312 25.31 -10.80 -6.93
C GLN A 312 25.23 -10.96 -8.45
N ILE A 313 24.26 -10.33 -9.10
CA ILE A 313 24.11 -10.35 -10.57
C ILE A 313 25.37 -9.81 -11.24
N ILE A 314 25.87 -8.64 -10.82
CA ILE A 314 27.09 -8.04 -11.36
C ILE A 314 28.29 -8.97 -11.15
N GLY A 315 28.42 -9.60 -9.98
CA GLY A 315 29.47 -10.57 -9.68
C GLY A 315 29.42 -11.77 -10.63
N VAL A 316 28.23 -12.32 -10.89
CA VAL A 316 28.05 -13.44 -11.83
C VAL A 316 28.39 -13.03 -13.27
N LEU A 317 27.95 -11.86 -13.72
CA LEU A 317 28.28 -11.33 -15.04
C LEU A 317 29.80 -11.17 -15.21
N THR A 318 30.46 -10.56 -14.22
CA THR A 318 31.92 -10.38 -14.25
C THR A 318 32.67 -11.71 -14.31
N ALA A 319 32.30 -12.67 -13.43
CA ALA A 319 33.00 -13.94 -13.31
C ALA A 319 32.81 -14.89 -14.51
N ASN A 320 31.57 -14.92 -15.07
CA ASN A 320 31.24 -15.89 -16.11
C ASN A 320 31.42 -15.34 -17.53
N LEU A 321 31.26 -14.02 -17.72
CA LEU A 321 31.35 -13.40 -19.06
C LEU A 321 32.71 -12.73 -19.30
N GLY A 322 33.56 -12.63 -18.28
CA GLY A 322 34.87 -11.98 -18.39
C GLY A 322 34.78 -10.46 -18.62
N LEU A 323 33.69 -9.83 -18.24
CA LEU A 323 33.46 -8.39 -18.42
C LEU A 323 34.09 -7.59 -17.29
N ASP A 324 34.82 -6.51 -17.63
CA ASP A 324 35.33 -5.56 -16.64
C ASP A 324 34.21 -4.60 -16.19
N LEU A 325 33.23 -5.09 -15.40
CA LEU A 325 32.20 -4.25 -14.88
C LEU A 325 32.66 -3.43 -13.66
N ASN A 326 33.85 -3.70 -13.10
CA ASN A 326 34.35 -2.97 -11.93
C ASN A 326 34.73 -1.53 -12.27
N SER A 327 35.13 -1.28 -13.50
CA SER A 327 35.49 0.05 -14.01
C SER A 327 34.28 0.88 -14.45
N TYR A 328 33.07 0.42 -14.19
CA TYR A 328 31.83 1.10 -14.62
C TYR A 328 30.90 1.38 -13.47
N ASP A 329 30.24 2.54 -13.52
CA ASP A 329 29.07 2.86 -12.73
C ASP A 329 27.86 2.12 -13.33
N ILE A 330 27.06 1.47 -12.49
CA ILE A 330 25.89 0.72 -12.91
C ILE A 330 24.69 1.19 -12.10
N TYR A 331 23.70 1.70 -12.79
CA TYR A 331 22.41 2.12 -12.23
C TYR A 331 21.33 1.27 -12.85
N ILE A 332 20.40 0.79 -12.04
CA ILE A 332 19.17 0.13 -12.51
C ILE A 332 17.95 0.80 -11.88
N ALA A 333 16.86 0.83 -12.64
CA ALA A 333 15.57 1.28 -12.18
C ALA A 333 14.47 0.35 -12.69
N LEU A 334 13.52 0.02 -11.80
CA LEU A 334 12.23 -0.51 -12.22
C LEU A 334 11.36 0.65 -12.70
N SER A 335 10.65 0.45 -13.80
CA SER A 335 9.71 1.44 -14.34
C SER A 335 8.63 1.82 -13.32
N ASN A 336 8.11 3.03 -13.46
CA ASN A 336 7.03 3.57 -12.65
C ASN A 336 7.28 3.62 -11.13
N GLY A 337 8.55 3.52 -10.69
CA GLY A 337 8.91 3.53 -9.27
C GLY A 337 8.38 2.34 -8.49
N LEU A 338 8.05 1.26 -9.16
CA LEU A 338 7.67 0.01 -8.53
C LEU A 338 8.84 -0.60 -7.77
N TYR A 339 8.53 -1.37 -6.74
CA TYR A 339 9.47 -2.22 -6.05
C TYR A 339 9.08 -3.68 -6.22
N SER A 340 10.06 -4.52 -6.56
CA SER A 340 9.88 -5.97 -6.60
C SER A 340 11.14 -6.66 -6.10
N ASP A 341 10.97 -7.73 -5.33
CA ASP A 341 12.02 -8.65 -4.92
C ASP A 341 11.92 -10.00 -5.66
N ASP A 342 11.13 -10.06 -6.74
CA ASP A 342 10.98 -11.27 -7.54
C ASP A 342 12.31 -11.61 -8.22
N ILE A 343 12.89 -12.74 -7.82
CA ILE A 343 14.17 -13.25 -8.34
C ILE A 343 14.14 -13.57 -9.84
N LYS A 344 12.95 -13.68 -10.45
CA LYS A 344 12.82 -13.84 -11.91
C LYS A 344 13.31 -12.61 -12.68
N LEU A 345 13.38 -11.46 -12.02
CA LEU A 345 13.95 -10.23 -12.60
C LEU A 345 15.48 -10.26 -12.77
N ASP A 346 16.18 -11.22 -12.17
CA ASP A 346 17.64 -11.30 -12.28
C ASP A 346 18.11 -11.31 -13.74
N LEU A 347 17.48 -12.15 -14.57
CA LEU A 347 17.86 -12.27 -15.99
C LEU A 347 17.49 -11.00 -16.77
N THR A 348 16.38 -10.38 -16.43
CA THR A 348 15.96 -9.09 -17.00
C THR A 348 16.99 -8.00 -16.70
N ILE A 349 17.43 -7.90 -15.43
CA ILE A 349 18.46 -6.96 -14.98
C ILE A 349 19.80 -7.25 -15.66
N ALA A 350 20.20 -8.52 -15.70
CA ALA A 350 21.45 -8.91 -16.37
C ALA A 350 21.45 -8.51 -17.85
N ASN A 351 20.33 -8.75 -18.54
CA ASN A 351 20.20 -8.38 -19.95
C ASN A 351 20.21 -6.86 -20.16
N SER A 352 19.50 -6.09 -19.33
CA SER A 352 19.48 -4.62 -19.44
C SER A 352 20.88 -4.02 -19.18
N ILE A 353 21.66 -4.59 -18.23
CA ILE A 353 23.06 -4.20 -17.99
C ILE A 353 23.93 -4.51 -19.21
N LEU A 354 23.81 -5.72 -19.77
CA LEU A 354 24.57 -6.11 -20.97
C LEU A 354 24.21 -5.25 -22.16
N SER A 355 22.93 -4.96 -22.36
CA SER A 355 22.44 -4.06 -23.40
C SER A 355 23.04 -2.66 -23.27
N SER A 356 23.04 -2.08 -22.08
CA SER A 356 23.67 -0.78 -21.84
C SER A 356 25.19 -0.80 -22.00
N TYR A 357 25.86 -1.87 -21.57
CA TYR A 357 27.29 -2.04 -21.69
C TYR A 357 27.73 -2.16 -23.15
N HIS A 358 27.05 -3.01 -23.95
CA HIS A 358 27.35 -3.22 -25.38
C HIS A 358 26.77 -2.14 -26.30
N LYS A 359 25.92 -1.22 -25.76
CA LYS A 359 25.16 -0.20 -26.50
C LYS A 359 24.30 -0.79 -27.61
N LYS A 360 23.74 -1.95 -27.38
CA LYS A 360 22.92 -2.71 -28.33
C LYS A 360 21.89 -3.54 -27.55
N ASN A 361 20.66 -3.63 -28.03
CA ASN A 361 19.67 -4.55 -27.49
C ASN A 361 18.98 -5.34 -28.60
N ASN A 362 19.01 -6.66 -28.49
CA ASN A 362 18.33 -7.59 -29.41
C ASN A 362 17.29 -8.42 -28.62
N ILE A 363 17.08 -8.17 -27.34
CA ILE A 363 16.20 -8.91 -26.46
C ILE A 363 15.14 -7.96 -25.91
N LEU A 364 13.87 -8.21 -26.21
CA LEU A 364 12.76 -7.43 -25.69
C LEU A 364 12.40 -7.87 -24.28
N LYS A 365 12.21 -9.17 -24.07
CA LYS A 365 11.78 -9.76 -22.80
C LYS A 365 12.79 -10.78 -22.30
N ALA A 366 13.06 -10.75 -21.00
CA ALA A 366 13.83 -11.78 -20.31
C ALA A 366 13.26 -12.03 -18.93
N SER A 367 13.30 -13.28 -18.46
CA SER A 367 12.85 -13.67 -17.13
C SER A 367 13.60 -14.90 -16.67
N GLY A 368 14.02 -14.96 -15.40
CA GLY A 368 14.67 -16.12 -14.80
C GLY A 368 15.58 -15.78 -13.63
N GLU A 369 15.73 -16.73 -12.71
CA GLU A 369 16.65 -16.62 -11.56
C GLU A 369 18.09 -16.93 -11.98
N ILE A 370 19.03 -16.05 -11.64
CA ILE A 370 20.46 -16.28 -11.86
C ILE A 370 21.10 -16.86 -10.59
N MET A 371 21.65 -18.06 -10.71
CA MET A 371 22.41 -18.72 -9.66
C MET A 371 23.88 -18.23 -9.64
N LEU A 372 24.53 -18.28 -8.49
CA LEU A 372 25.91 -17.81 -8.32
C LEU A 372 26.94 -18.52 -9.22
N ASN A 373 26.63 -19.73 -9.70
CA ASN A 373 27.47 -20.48 -10.64
C ASN A 373 27.18 -20.18 -12.12
N GLY A 374 26.37 -19.15 -12.41
CA GLY A 374 26.02 -18.74 -13.77
C GLY A 374 24.91 -19.57 -14.44
N ARG A 375 24.32 -20.59 -13.75
CA ARG A 375 23.13 -21.28 -14.25
C ARG A 375 21.89 -20.39 -14.08
N ILE A 376 20.93 -20.56 -14.97
CA ILE A 376 19.65 -19.86 -14.95
C ILE A 376 18.55 -20.87 -14.67
N ARG A 377 17.71 -20.57 -13.68
CA ARG A 377 16.54 -21.37 -13.34
C ARG A 377 15.28 -20.72 -13.94
N ASN A 378 14.48 -21.53 -14.63
CA ASN A 378 13.26 -21.06 -15.31
C ASN A 378 13.51 -19.86 -16.24
N GLY A 379 14.67 -19.86 -16.92
CA GLY A 379 15.09 -18.76 -17.78
C GLY A 379 14.41 -18.78 -19.13
N THR A 380 13.94 -17.63 -19.57
CA THR A 380 13.42 -17.40 -20.92
C THR A 380 13.92 -16.06 -21.45
N VAL A 381 14.18 -16.01 -22.76
CA VAL A 381 14.54 -14.80 -23.51
C VAL A 381 13.65 -14.79 -24.75
N ASP A 382 12.80 -13.76 -24.88
CA ASP A 382 11.78 -13.64 -25.94
C ASP A 382 10.93 -14.92 -26.15
N GLY A 383 10.66 -15.62 -25.02
CA GLY A 383 9.91 -16.89 -25.01
C GLY A 383 10.78 -18.15 -25.16
N GLU A 384 12.03 -18.05 -25.60
CA GLU A 384 12.92 -19.18 -25.76
C GLU A 384 13.66 -19.51 -24.46
N PRO A 385 13.80 -20.80 -24.10
CA PRO A 385 14.45 -21.21 -22.86
C PRO A 385 15.97 -20.97 -22.92
N ILE A 386 16.52 -20.45 -21.80
CA ILE A 386 17.96 -20.22 -21.60
C ILE A 386 18.43 -20.88 -20.31
N LYS A 387 19.62 -21.50 -20.32
CA LYS A 387 20.12 -22.30 -19.17
C LYS A 387 21.36 -21.72 -18.50
N PHE A 388 22.15 -20.95 -19.22
CA PHE A 388 23.40 -20.39 -18.71
C PHE A 388 23.54 -18.92 -19.09
N ILE A 389 24.13 -18.13 -18.20
CA ILE A 389 24.33 -16.70 -18.42
C ILE A 389 25.19 -16.42 -19.64
N ASN A 390 26.13 -17.33 -19.99
CA ASN A 390 26.99 -17.20 -21.14
C ASN A 390 26.21 -17.23 -22.48
N ASP A 391 25.05 -17.87 -22.49
CA ASP A 391 24.20 -17.97 -23.68
C ASP A 391 23.64 -16.58 -24.08
N LEU A 392 23.54 -15.64 -23.14
CA LEU A 392 23.13 -14.25 -23.43
C LEU A 392 24.10 -13.56 -24.41
N LEU A 393 25.41 -13.88 -24.37
CA LEU A 393 26.38 -13.23 -25.26
C LEU A 393 26.07 -13.51 -26.73
N ASN A 394 25.36 -14.57 -27.07
CA ASN A 394 25.01 -14.88 -28.47
C ASN A 394 24.08 -13.82 -29.08
N TYR A 395 23.31 -13.12 -28.25
CA TYR A 395 22.43 -12.02 -28.68
C TYR A 395 23.18 -10.69 -28.89
N TYR A 396 24.43 -10.60 -28.42
CA TYR A 396 25.28 -9.39 -28.54
C TYR A 396 26.42 -9.50 -29.56
N LYS A 397 26.60 -10.68 -30.16
CA LYS A 397 27.50 -10.89 -31.31
C LYS A 397 26.84 -10.34 -32.58
#